data_6b21a4ad4638fd60bf5f0098ecc05ffd
#
_entry.id   6b21a4ad4638fd60bf5f0098ecc05ffd
#
_cell.length_a   1.000
_cell.length_b   1.000
_cell.length_c   1.000
_cell.angle_alpha   90.00
_cell.angle_beta   90.00
_cell.angle_gamma   90.00
#
_symmetry.space_group_name_H-M   'P 1'
#
loop_
_entity.id
_entity.type
_entity.pdbx_description
1 polymer ?
#
loop_
_entity_poly.entity_id
_entity_poly.type
_entity_poly.pdbx_seq_one_letter_code
_entity_poly.pdbx_strand_id
1 'polypeptide(L)'
;MYGIGGPSMIVYGKNVFETLKENPQEILDLYIQNGARDQRIEKILSNLPKSIRLKTVSKKEMDKMTDHGVHQGIAARVKDMALMSLDELLNSLPDSTNTRYPLLIALDEIQDPHNVGAILRSADAAGANGLILCKHKGAGLTPAAVKTSAGAAYSVPVASVSSMAQALKKLKDAGYWVAGSDFDEKSVDYRKGLYDRPLVLVIGNEQKGMSKSVKDACDFKVHIPMYGKVQSLNASVAAGVLMYEIQNQRDNLR
;
A
#
# COMPACT_ATOMS: atom_id res chain seq x y z
N MET A 1 28.29 15.51 16.92
CA MET A 1 28.56 14.18 16.31
C MET A 1 27.23 13.44 16.24
N TYR A 2 26.51 13.54 15.11
CA TYR A 2 25.22 12.89 14.91
C TYR A 2 25.50 11.48 14.41
N GLY A 3 25.08 10.50 15.22
CA GLY A 3 25.29 9.08 14.97
C GLY A 3 24.68 8.63 13.64
N ILE A 4 25.36 7.71 13.04
CA ILE A 4 25.09 6.96 11.81
C ILE A 4 23.78 6.19 11.98
N GLY A 5 22.66 6.86 11.71
CA GLY A 5 21.37 6.19 11.52
C GLY A 5 21.21 5.90 10.03
N GLY A 6 20.84 4.67 9.66
CA GLY A 6 20.46 4.31 8.32
C GLY A 6 19.35 5.21 7.76
N PRO A 7 18.94 5.05 6.52
CA PRO A 7 17.89 5.84 5.91
C PRO A 7 16.63 5.84 6.80
N SER A 8 16.00 7.00 6.95
CA SER A 8 14.85 7.18 7.84
C SER A 8 13.88 8.19 7.25
N MET A 9 12.59 7.99 7.49
CA MET A 9 11.54 8.89 7.04
C MET A 9 10.80 9.52 8.22
N ILE A 10 10.13 10.65 7.99
CA ILE A 10 9.20 11.27 8.94
C ILE A 10 7.79 10.84 8.58
N VAL A 11 7.13 10.20 9.53
CA VAL A 11 5.69 9.88 9.46
C VAL A 11 4.96 10.73 10.50
N TYR A 12 3.70 11.07 10.23
CA TYR A 12 2.97 12.01 11.07
C TYR A 12 1.46 11.82 11.02
N GLY A 13 0.78 12.35 12.05
CA GLY A 13 -0.67 12.24 12.22
C GLY A 13 -1.10 11.06 13.08
N LYS A 14 -2.12 11.27 13.89
CA LYS A 14 -2.55 10.35 14.97
C LYS A 14 -2.90 8.93 14.48
N ASN A 15 -3.45 8.79 13.26
CA ASN A 15 -3.85 7.48 12.74
C ASN A 15 -2.66 6.56 12.46
N VAL A 16 -1.51 7.12 12.03
CA VAL A 16 -0.28 6.34 11.79
C VAL A 16 0.19 5.67 13.08
N PHE A 17 0.02 6.32 14.21
CA PHE A 17 0.47 5.80 15.50
C PHE A 17 -0.39 4.68 16.06
N GLU A 18 -1.62 4.51 15.60
CA GLU A 18 -2.44 3.35 15.97
C GLU A 18 -1.85 2.03 15.47
N THR A 19 -1.11 2.08 14.38
CA THR A 19 -0.40 0.90 13.83
C THR A 19 1.06 0.84 14.27
N LEU A 20 1.75 1.98 14.40
CA LEU A 20 3.13 2.04 14.90
C LEU A 20 3.29 1.51 16.33
N LYS A 21 2.25 1.57 17.17
CA LYS A 21 2.28 0.97 18.52
C LYS A 21 2.51 -0.54 18.50
N GLU A 22 2.15 -1.22 17.41
CA GLU A 22 2.36 -2.66 17.22
C GLU A 22 3.77 -2.97 16.70
N ASN A 23 4.47 -1.94 16.15
CA ASN A 23 5.82 -2.03 15.62
C ASN A 23 6.73 -0.93 16.22
N PRO A 24 6.83 -0.81 17.55
CA PRO A 24 7.55 0.30 18.20
C PRO A 24 9.05 0.30 17.94
N GLN A 25 9.64 -0.85 17.53
CA GLN A 25 11.04 -1.01 17.15
C GLN A 25 11.41 -0.23 15.88
N GLU A 26 10.42 0.20 15.09
CA GLU A 26 10.63 1.01 13.90
C GLU A 26 10.78 2.50 14.25
N ILE A 27 10.36 2.93 15.45
CA ILE A 27 10.41 4.33 15.87
C ILE A 27 11.81 4.67 16.39
N LEU A 28 12.49 5.61 15.73
CA LEU A 28 13.80 6.13 16.14
C LEU A 28 13.68 7.33 17.10
N ASP A 29 12.80 8.28 16.78
CA ASP A 29 12.49 9.43 17.60
C ASP A 29 11.00 9.75 17.46
N LEU A 30 10.41 10.27 18.55
CA LEU A 30 9.04 10.73 18.59
C LEU A 30 9.00 12.26 18.85
N TYR A 31 8.20 12.97 18.11
CA TYR A 31 8.07 14.42 18.18
C TYR A 31 6.64 14.81 18.55
N ILE A 32 6.50 15.66 19.56
CA ILE A 32 5.22 16.26 19.97
C ILE A 32 5.33 17.77 19.85
N GLN A 33 4.36 18.38 19.19
CA GLN A 33 4.27 19.82 19.12
C GLN A 33 3.98 20.41 20.51
N ASN A 34 4.67 21.46 20.88
CA ASN A 34 4.41 22.16 22.15
C ASN A 34 2.94 22.59 22.24
N GLY A 35 2.28 22.26 23.35
CA GLY A 35 0.86 22.56 23.59
C GLY A 35 -0.15 21.63 22.86
N ALA A 36 0.29 20.65 22.07
CA ALA A 36 -0.61 19.77 21.31
C ALA A 36 -1.04 18.50 22.07
N ARG A 37 -0.72 18.35 23.34
CA ARG A 37 -1.10 17.18 24.14
C ARG A 37 -2.61 17.19 24.41
N ASP A 38 -3.32 16.29 23.74
CA ASP A 38 -4.71 15.97 24.00
C ASP A 38 -4.85 14.50 24.45
N GLN A 39 -6.06 14.08 24.83
CA GLN A 39 -6.33 12.72 25.32
C GLN A 39 -5.88 11.63 24.35
N ARG A 40 -5.99 11.86 23.04
CA ARG A 40 -5.61 10.87 22.02
C ARG A 40 -4.09 10.75 21.92
N ILE A 41 -3.37 11.86 21.98
CA ILE A 41 -1.89 11.86 21.99
C ILE A 41 -1.40 11.19 23.28
N GLU A 42 -1.97 11.51 24.46
CA GLU A 42 -1.61 10.84 25.72
C GLU A 42 -1.86 9.33 25.67
N LYS A 43 -2.96 8.89 25.07
CA LYS A 43 -3.23 7.46 24.85
C LYS A 43 -2.20 6.82 23.92
N ILE A 44 -1.78 7.50 22.85
CA ILE A 44 -0.72 7.01 21.96
C ILE A 44 0.58 6.87 22.76
N LEU A 45 0.98 7.89 23.51
CA LEU A 45 2.21 7.90 24.31
C LEU A 45 2.23 6.80 25.38
N SER A 46 1.09 6.54 26.03
CA SER A 46 0.99 5.49 27.06
C SER A 46 1.16 4.07 26.51
N ASN A 47 0.88 3.87 25.24
CA ASN A 47 1.02 2.58 24.57
C ASN A 47 2.40 2.35 23.94
N LEU A 48 3.28 3.37 23.93
CA LEU A 48 4.62 3.25 23.37
C LEU A 48 5.65 2.93 24.46
N PRO A 49 6.70 2.15 24.13
CA PRO A 49 7.80 1.90 25.07
C PRO A 49 8.45 3.18 25.56
N LYS A 50 8.72 3.27 26.87
CA LYS A 50 9.39 4.42 27.49
C LYS A 50 10.82 4.65 27.01
N SER A 51 11.42 3.68 26.33
CA SER A 51 12.74 3.76 25.70
C SER A 51 12.77 4.64 24.47
N ILE A 52 11.61 4.93 23.85
CA ILE A 52 11.53 5.81 22.68
C ILE A 52 11.82 7.24 23.10
N ARG A 53 12.77 7.89 22.42
CA ARG A 53 13.16 9.27 22.69
C ARG A 53 12.06 10.25 22.28
N LEU A 54 11.39 10.82 23.29
CA LEU A 54 10.37 11.85 23.08
C LEU A 54 11.03 13.24 23.04
N LYS A 55 10.73 14.02 22.00
CA LYS A 55 11.16 15.41 21.83
C LYS A 55 9.95 16.32 21.68
N THR A 56 9.95 17.44 22.43
CA THR A 56 8.96 18.51 22.24
C THR A 56 9.54 19.52 21.26
N VAL A 57 8.77 19.89 20.24
CA VAL A 57 9.17 20.80 19.17
C VAL A 57 8.14 21.91 18.99
N SER A 58 8.57 23.05 18.47
CA SER A 58 7.66 24.14 18.11
C SER A 58 6.76 23.76 16.93
N LYS A 59 5.65 24.49 16.74
CA LYS A 59 4.79 24.32 15.56
C LYS A 59 5.58 24.49 14.26
N LYS A 60 6.44 25.52 14.20
CA LYS A 60 7.26 25.82 13.02
C LYS A 60 8.22 24.67 12.66
N GLU A 61 8.84 24.05 13.67
CA GLU A 61 9.71 22.89 13.46
C GLU A 61 8.90 21.67 13.01
N MET A 62 7.73 21.44 13.60
CA MET A 62 6.83 20.36 13.21
C MET A 62 6.35 20.55 11.76
N ASP A 63 5.89 21.74 11.38
CA ASP A 63 5.49 22.07 10.01
C ASP A 63 6.64 21.79 9.01
N LYS A 64 7.86 22.24 9.35
CA LYS A 64 9.03 22.05 8.50
C LYS A 64 9.38 20.56 8.33
N MET A 65 9.39 19.78 9.41
CA MET A 65 9.76 18.35 9.31
C MET A 65 8.70 17.50 8.64
N THR A 66 7.44 17.94 8.60
CA THR A 66 6.32 17.23 7.94
C THR A 66 5.99 17.80 6.57
N ASP A 67 6.87 18.69 6.04
CA ASP A 67 6.64 19.39 4.76
C ASP A 67 5.25 20.07 4.73
N HIS A 68 4.90 20.80 5.80
CA HIS A 68 3.62 21.46 6.00
C HIS A 68 2.38 20.53 5.93
N GLY A 69 2.58 19.23 6.10
CA GLY A 69 1.50 18.25 6.13
C GLY A 69 0.64 18.36 7.41
N VAL A 70 -0.58 17.83 7.36
CA VAL A 70 -1.51 17.81 8.51
C VAL A 70 -1.02 16.81 9.55
N HIS A 71 -0.10 17.23 10.43
CA HIS A 71 0.59 16.38 11.43
C HIS A 71 -0.21 16.17 12.72
N GLN A 72 -1.26 16.94 12.98
CA GLN A 72 -2.11 16.81 14.18
C GLN A 72 -1.33 16.86 15.51
N GLY A 73 -0.20 17.55 15.54
CA GLY A 73 0.64 17.73 16.73
C GLY A 73 1.59 16.56 17.06
N ILE A 74 1.65 15.51 16.22
CA ILE A 74 2.51 14.33 16.45
C ILE A 74 3.20 13.89 15.16
N ALA A 75 4.51 13.58 15.28
CA ALA A 75 5.33 13.00 14.22
C ALA A 75 6.35 12.01 14.81
N ALA A 76 6.84 11.10 14.01
CA ALA A 76 7.94 10.22 14.37
C ALA A 76 8.96 10.14 13.23
N ARG A 77 10.23 10.02 13.61
CA ARG A 77 11.27 9.51 12.72
C ARG A 77 11.29 8.01 12.85
N VAL A 78 11.00 7.32 11.77
CA VAL A 78 11.01 5.87 11.71
C VAL A 78 12.12 5.40 10.77
N LYS A 79 12.58 4.17 10.96
CA LYS A 79 13.44 3.52 9.96
C LYS A 79 12.73 3.55 8.61
N ASP A 80 13.49 3.69 7.52
CA ASP A 80 12.91 3.49 6.20
C ASP A 80 12.31 2.09 6.13
N MET A 81 11.11 2.01 5.59
CA MET A 81 10.49 0.71 5.35
C MET A 81 11.31 -0.03 4.31
N ALA A 82 11.97 -1.10 4.73
CA ALA A 82 12.66 -1.98 3.81
C ALA A 82 11.61 -2.64 2.91
N LEU A 83 11.57 -2.23 1.64
CA LEU A 83 10.77 -2.90 0.63
C LEU A 83 11.37 -4.28 0.38
N MET A 84 10.54 -5.29 0.38
CA MET A 84 10.94 -6.67 0.11
C MET A 84 11.33 -6.84 -1.36
N SER A 85 12.17 -7.82 -1.65
CA SER A 85 12.24 -8.41 -2.98
C SER A 85 10.98 -9.23 -3.26
N LEU A 86 10.72 -9.55 -4.53
CA LEU A 86 9.58 -10.40 -4.88
C LEU A 86 9.70 -11.81 -4.27
N ASP A 87 10.92 -12.34 -4.14
CA ASP A 87 11.17 -13.64 -3.52
C ASP A 87 10.86 -13.65 -2.04
N GLU A 88 11.28 -12.62 -1.32
CA GLU A 88 10.96 -12.45 0.09
C GLU A 88 9.45 -12.34 0.30
N LEU A 89 8.74 -11.58 -0.57
CA LEU A 89 7.29 -11.50 -0.52
C LEU A 89 6.67 -12.88 -0.71
N LEU A 90 7.03 -13.61 -1.77
CA LEU A 90 6.48 -14.95 -2.04
C LEU A 90 6.73 -15.91 -0.89
N ASN A 91 7.93 -15.90 -0.30
CA ASN A 91 8.29 -16.75 0.84
C ASN A 91 7.56 -16.37 2.15
N SER A 92 7.05 -15.15 2.26
CA SER A 92 6.29 -14.69 3.43
C SER A 92 4.80 -15.02 3.37
N LEU A 93 4.31 -15.46 2.21
CA LEU A 93 2.89 -15.74 2.03
C LEU A 93 2.50 -17.05 2.75
N PRO A 94 1.29 -17.12 3.33
CA PRO A 94 0.81 -18.37 3.90
C PRO A 94 0.64 -19.43 2.81
N ASP A 95 0.90 -20.69 3.18
CA ASP A 95 0.66 -21.83 2.29
C ASP A 95 -0.78 -21.81 1.78
N SER A 96 -0.95 -21.92 0.47
CA SER A 96 -2.25 -21.86 -0.22
C SER A 96 -3.24 -22.97 0.17
N THR A 97 -2.82 -23.91 1.00
CA THR A 97 -3.63 -25.03 1.49
C THR A 97 -4.62 -24.68 2.60
N ASN A 98 -4.51 -23.48 3.19
CA ASN A 98 -5.26 -23.09 4.39
C ASN A 98 -6.23 -21.92 4.12
N THR A 99 -7.35 -22.16 3.43
CA THR A 99 -8.62 -21.42 3.46
C THR A 99 -8.86 -20.28 2.47
N ARG A 100 -7.91 -19.51 2.01
CA ARG A 100 -8.12 -18.48 0.98
C ARG A 100 -6.97 -18.45 -0.03
N TYR A 101 -7.31 -18.35 -1.31
CA TYR A 101 -6.29 -18.09 -2.34
C TYR A 101 -5.62 -16.74 -2.09
N PRO A 102 -4.28 -16.66 -2.12
CA PRO A 102 -3.58 -15.40 -1.93
C PRO A 102 -3.96 -14.37 -3.02
N LEU A 103 -4.07 -13.11 -2.60
CA LEU A 103 -4.31 -11.95 -3.46
C LEU A 103 -3.15 -10.98 -3.32
N LEU A 104 -2.46 -10.71 -4.42
CA LEU A 104 -1.44 -9.67 -4.53
C LEU A 104 -1.96 -8.51 -5.38
N ILE A 105 -1.53 -7.31 -5.05
CA ILE A 105 -1.86 -6.10 -5.81
C ILE A 105 -0.59 -5.57 -6.46
N ALA A 106 -0.58 -5.39 -7.77
CA ALA A 106 0.56 -4.85 -8.50
C ALA A 106 0.20 -3.46 -9.07
N LEU A 107 1.06 -2.47 -8.83
CA LEU A 107 0.84 -1.10 -9.29
C LEU A 107 1.78 -0.78 -10.46
N ASP A 108 1.21 -0.65 -11.66
CA ASP A 108 1.96 -0.32 -12.87
C ASP A 108 1.95 1.19 -13.11
N GLU A 109 3.05 1.85 -12.74
CA GLU A 109 3.32 3.27 -12.97
C GLU A 109 2.32 4.24 -12.29
N ILE A 110 1.74 3.89 -11.15
CA ILE A 110 0.95 4.84 -10.33
C ILE A 110 1.85 5.98 -9.84
N GLN A 111 1.52 7.22 -10.21
CA GLN A 111 2.37 8.41 -9.96
C GLN A 111 1.99 9.17 -8.69
N ASP A 112 0.74 9.12 -8.27
CA ASP A 112 0.28 9.84 -7.10
C ASP A 112 0.50 9.01 -5.82
N PRO A 113 1.35 9.49 -4.87
CA PRO A 113 1.54 8.84 -3.56
C PRO A 113 0.25 8.66 -2.76
N HIS A 114 -0.73 9.55 -2.94
CA HIS A 114 -2.03 9.42 -2.28
C HIS A 114 -2.80 8.21 -2.81
N ASN A 115 -2.74 7.93 -4.10
CA ASN A 115 -3.34 6.72 -4.66
C ASN A 115 -2.64 5.46 -4.15
N VAL A 116 -1.30 5.45 -4.09
CA VAL A 116 -0.55 4.32 -3.51
C VAL A 116 -0.99 4.05 -2.07
N GLY A 117 -1.07 5.09 -1.23
CA GLY A 117 -1.51 4.97 0.16
C GLY A 117 -2.97 4.51 0.30
N ALA A 118 -3.88 5.05 -0.52
CA ALA A 118 -5.28 4.65 -0.52
C ALA A 118 -5.49 3.21 -1.00
N ILE A 119 -4.72 2.76 -2.01
CA ILE A 119 -4.72 1.36 -2.47
C ILE A 119 -4.20 0.44 -1.37
N LEU A 120 -3.10 0.80 -0.68
CA LEU A 120 -2.59 0.04 0.46
C LEU A 120 -3.65 -0.13 1.55
N ARG A 121 -4.34 0.96 1.90
CA ARG A 121 -5.42 0.92 2.89
C ARG A 121 -6.55 -0.01 2.47
N SER A 122 -6.94 0.03 1.21
CA SER A 122 -7.98 -0.85 0.66
C SER A 122 -7.49 -2.30 0.59
N ALA A 123 -6.20 -2.54 0.28
CA ALA A 123 -5.58 -3.86 0.26
C ALA A 123 -5.58 -4.51 1.64
N ASP A 124 -5.21 -3.76 2.68
CA ASP A 124 -5.29 -4.22 4.08
C ASP A 124 -6.73 -4.59 4.46
N ALA A 125 -7.68 -3.67 4.20
CA ALA A 125 -9.08 -3.88 4.52
C ALA A 125 -9.72 -5.05 3.76
N ALA A 126 -9.29 -5.32 2.53
CA ALA A 126 -9.74 -6.44 1.72
C ALA A 126 -8.97 -7.75 2.00
N GLY A 127 -7.98 -7.72 2.91
CA GLY A 127 -7.17 -8.91 3.24
C GLY A 127 -6.25 -9.35 2.10
N ALA A 128 -5.73 -8.43 1.30
CA ALA A 128 -4.69 -8.72 0.33
C ALA A 128 -3.38 -9.10 1.04
N ASN A 129 -2.63 -10.04 0.47
CA ASN A 129 -1.45 -10.62 1.07
C ASN A 129 -0.16 -9.85 0.78
N GLY A 130 -0.21 -8.88 -0.13
CA GLY A 130 0.95 -8.03 -0.43
C GLY A 130 0.70 -7.07 -1.58
N LEU A 131 1.59 -6.08 -1.71
CA LEU A 131 1.57 -5.08 -2.76
C LEU A 131 2.92 -5.04 -3.47
N ILE A 132 2.92 -4.86 -4.78
CA ILE A 132 4.11 -4.84 -5.62
C ILE A 132 4.20 -3.49 -6.32
N LEU A 133 5.35 -2.80 -6.16
CA LEU A 133 5.64 -1.51 -6.75
C LEU A 133 6.82 -1.61 -7.74
N CYS A 134 6.82 -0.77 -8.77
CA CYS A 134 8.01 -0.56 -9.60
C CYS A 134 9.00 0.40 -8.91
N LYS A 135 10.28 0.00 -8.85
CA LYS A 135 11.36 0.76 -8.19
C LYS A 135 11.60 2.14 -8.81
N HIS A 136 11.45 2.28 -10.12
CA HIS A 136 11.83 3.49 -10.87
C HIS A 136 10.70 4.12 -11.68
N LYS A 137 9.51 3.55 -11.63
CA LYS A 137 8.38 3.97 -12.46
C LYS A 137 7.10 4.09 -11.64
N GLY A 138 7.06 5.01 -10.72
CA GLY A 138 5.91 5.25 -9.86
C GLY A 138 6.27 6.00 -8.61
N ALA A 139 5.27 6.34 -7.82
CA ALA A 139 5.45 7.16 -6.61
C ALA A 139 6.23 6.46 -5.49
N GLY A 140 6.29 5.15 -5.47
CA GLY A 140 6.89 4.40 -4.37
C GLY A 140 6.17 4.58 -3.03
N LEU A 141 6.76 4.05 -1.96
CA LEU A 141 6.24 4.16 -0.60
C LEU A 141 6.81 5.40 0.10
N THR A 142 6.34 6.57 -0.29
CA THR A 142 6.74 7.86 0.29
C THR A 142 6.07 8.14 1.64
N PRO A 143 6.54 9.13 2.46
CA PRO A 143 5.85 9.55 3.68
C PRO A 143 4.38 9.93 3.46
N ALA A 144 4.04 10.53 2.31
CA ALA A 144 2.66 10.86 1.94
C ALA A 144 1.82 9.60 1.70
N ALA A 145 2.37 8.58 1.02
CA ALA A 145 1.72 7.29 0.84
C ALA A 145 1.52 6.56 2.17
N VAL A 146 2.54 6.51 3.02
CA VAL A 146 2.46 5.91 4.37
C VAL A 146 1.36 6.58 5.19
N LYS A 147 1.30 7.91 5.20
CA LYS A 147 0.24 8.65 5.90
C LYS A 147 -1.15 8.32 5.37
N THR A 148 -1.33 8.35 4.04
CA THR A 148 -2.61 8.09 3.39
C THR A 148 -3.08 6.65 3.62
N SER A 149 -2.15 5.71 3.78
CA SER A 149 -2.46 4.30 4.08
C SER A 149 -3.10 4.08 5.45
N ALA A 150 -3.13 5.11 6.32
CA ALA A 150 -3.66 5.04 7.69
C ALA A 150 -3.07 3.89 8.53
N GLY A 151 -1.82 3.51 8.24
CA GLY A 151 -1.08 2.45 8.93
C GLY A 151 -0.96 1.15 8.14
N ALA A 152 -1.75 0.93 7.08
CA ALA A 152 -1.70 -0.28 6.27
C ALA A 152 -0.30 -0.56 5.67
N ALA A 153 0.52 0.48 5.50
CA ALA A 153 1.90 0.33 5.06
C ALA A 153 2.77 -0.51 6.02
N TYR A 154 2.37 -0.67 7.28
CA TYR A 154 3.07 -1.48 8.29
C TYR A 154 2.49 -2.90 8.43
N SER A 155 1.29 -3.15 7.89
CA SER A 155 0.62 -4.46 7.97
C SER A 155 0.68 -5.23 6.65
N VAL A 156 0.59 -4.55 5.51
CA VAL A 156 0.66 -5.17 4.18
C VAL A 156 2.11 -5.26 3.73
N PRO A 157 2.65 -6.46 3.46
CA PRO A 157 3.99 -6.62 2.88
C PRO A 157 4.10 -5.90 1.53
N VAL A 158 5.15 -5.11 1.33
CA VAL A 158 5.36 -4.36 0.08
C VAL A 158 6.66 -4.80 -0.58
N ALA A 159 6.57 -5.32 -1.80
CA ALA A 159 7.73 -5.65 -2.61
C ALA A 159 8.03 -4.57 -3.66
N SER A 160 9.31 -4.42 -3.98
CA SER A 160 9.80 -3.51 -5.02
C SER A 160 10.51 -4.28 -6.12
N VAL A 161 10.09 -4.07 -7.37
CA VAL A 161 10.62 -4.77 -8.55
C VAL A 161 11.18 -3.80 -9.59
N SER A 162 12.19 -4.19 -10.32
CA SER A 162 12.78 -3.37 -11.38
C SER A 162 11.93 -3.38 -12.67
N SER A 163 11.20 -4.47 -12.92
CA SER A 163 10.31 -4.63 -14.08
C SER A 163 9.05 -5.36 -13.67
N MET A 164 7.91 -4.69 -13.81
CA MET A 164 6.61 -5.29 -13.50
C MET A 164 6.31 -6.49 -14.39
N ALA A 165 6.56 -6.40 -15.69
CA ALA A 165 6.30 -7.52 -16.62
C ALA A 165 7.12 -8.77 -16.26
N GLN A 166 8.39 -8.64 -15.86
CA GLN A 166 9.19 -9.77 -15.41
C GLN A 166 8.69 -10.32 -14.06
N ALA A 167 8.27 -9.45 -13.16
CA ALA A 167 7.69 -9.85 -11.89
C ALA A 167 6.40 -10.66 -12.09
N LEU A 168 5.51 -10.20 -12.98
CA LEU A 168 4.29 -10.92 -13.33
C LEU A 168 4.58 -12.29 -13.94
N LYS A 169 5.58 -12.40 -14.83
CA LYS A 169 6.01 -13.70 -15.36
C LYS A 169 6.44 -14.65 -14.24
N LYS A 170 7.28 -14.17 -13.32
CA LYS A 170 7.74 -14.96 -12.17
C LYS A 170 6.59 -15.41 -11.26
N LEU A 171 5.59 -14.55 -11.06
CA LEU A 171 4.39 -14.88 -10.29
C LEU A 171 3.55 -15.95 -11.01
N LYS A 172 3.43 -15.89 -12.34
CA LYS A 172 2.78 -16.95 -13.13
C LYS A 172 3.51 -18.28 -13.00
N ASP A 173 4.84 -18.28 -13.05
CA ASP A 173 5.66 -19.49 -12.85
C ASP A 173 5.47 -20.06 -11.42
N ALA A 174 5.11 -19.20 -10.45
CA ALA A 174 4.73 -19.58 -9.07
C ALA A 174 3.23 -19.96 -8.91
N GLY A 175 2.47 -20.06 -9.99
CA GLY A 175 1.08 -20.50 -9.97
C GLY A 175 0.02 -19.41 -9.80
N TYR A 176 0.41 -18.13 -9.86
CA TYR A 176 -0.55 -17.01 -9.82
C TYR A 176 -1.12 -16.74 -11.21
N TRP A 177 -2.38 -16.38 -11.24
CA TRP A 177 -3.00 -15.77 -12.44
C TRP A 177 -2.94 -14.25 -12.32
N VAL A 178 -2.85 -13.58 -13.46
CA VAL A 178 -2.72 -12.13 -13.55
C VAL A 178 -3.97 -11.52 -14.16
N ALA A 179 -4.73 -10.79 -13.35
CA ALA A 179 -5.88 -10.00 -13.78
C ALA A 179 -5.49 -8.52 -13.95
N GLY A 180 -5.59 -7.99 -15.14
CA GLY A 180 -5.33 -6.57 -15.40
C GLY A 180 -6.60 -5.73 -15.33
N SER A 181 -6.58 -4.60 -14.63
CA SER A 181 -7.65 -3.60 -14.68
C SER A 181 -7.46 -2.71 -15.90
N ASP A 182 -8.19 -3.00 -16.98
CA ASP A 182 -8.11 -2.25 -18.23
C ASP A 182 -9.41 -2.40 -19.03
N PHE A 183 -9.71 -1.40 -19.84
CA PHE A 183 -10.86 -1.42 -20.75
C PHE A 183 -10.36 -1.58 -22.18
N ASP A 184 -10.57 -2.77 -22.76
CA ASP A 184 -10.36 -3.05 -24.17
C ASP A 184 -11.41 -4.06 -24.69
N GLU A 185 -11.37 -4.36 -25.98
CA GLU A 185 -12.32 -5.27 -26.65
C GLU A 185 -12.31 -6.71 -26.06
N LYS A 186 -11.25 -7.11 -25.38
CA LYS A 186 -11.08 -8.45 -24.77
C LYS A 186 -11.30 -8.44 -23.26
N SER A 187 -11.52 -7.28 -22.67
CA SER A 187 -11.77 -7.20 -21.22
C SER A 187 -13.22 -7.64 -20.92
N VAL A 188 -13.38 -8.34 -19.81
CA VAL A 188 -14.69 -8.77 -19.32
C VAL A 188 -15.17 -7.86 -18.19
N ASP A 189 -16.47 -7.82 -17.98
CA ASP A 189 -17.04 -7.18 -16.79
C ASP A 189 -16.41 -7.78 -15.54
N TYR A 190 -15.95 -6.94 -14.62
CA TYR A 190 -15.23 -7.35 -13.41
C TYR A 190 -16.00 -8.38 -12.56
N ARG A 191 -17.33 -8.40 -12.64
CA ARG A 191 -18.21 -9.37 -11.98
C ARG A 191 -18.15 -10.77 -12.59
N LYS A 192 -17.48 -10.92 -13.72
CA LYS A 192 -17.30 -12.18 -14.47
C LYS A 192 -15.84 -12.64 -14.51
N GLY A 193 -14.97 -12.01 -13.71
CA GLY A 193 -13.56 -12.41 -13.61
C GLY A 193 -13.39 -13.79 -12.97
N LEU A 194 -12.23 -14.39 -13.20
CA LEU A 194 -11.85 -15.70 -12.64
C LEU A 194 -10.99 -15.48 -11.38
N TYR A 195 -11.62 -15.50 -10.20
CA TYR A 195 -10.94 -15.12 -8.94
C TYR A 195 -10.75 -16.29 -7.96
N ASP A 196 -11.13 -17.50 -8.34
CA ASP A 196 -11.10 -18.76 -7.57
C ASP A 196 -9.70 -19.40 -7.49
N ARG A 197 -8.63 -18.62 -7.48
CA ARG A 197 -7.24 -19.07 -7.55
C ARG A 197 -6.26 -18.02 -6.97
N PRO A 198 -4.97 -18.37 -6.78
CA PRO A 198 -3.94 -17.37 -6.47
C PRO A 198 -3.93 -16.29 -7.56
N LEU A 199 -4.03 -15.03 -7.16
CA LEU A 199 -4.29 -13.93 -8.07
C LEU A 199 -3.38 -12.74 -7.84
N VAL A 200 -2.92 -12.12 -8.92
CA VAL A 200 -2.34 -10.78 -8.94
C VAL A 200 -3.31 -9.86 -9.66
N LEU A 201 -3.82 -8.85 -8.96
CA LEU A 201 -4.60 -7.76 -9.54
C LEU A 201 -3.66 -6.63 -9.92
N VAL A 202 -3.60 -6.28 -11.21
CA VAL A 202 -2.77 -5.19 -11.71
C VAL A 202 -3.62 -3.93 -11.89
N ILE A 203 -3.20 -2.84 -11.26
CA ILE A 203 -3.79 -1.51 -11.40
C ILE A 203 -2.81 -0.65 -12.20
N GLY A 204 -3.26 -0.13 -13.33
CA GLY A 204 -2.47 0.73 -14.20
C GLY A 204 -2.52 2.21 -13.81
N ASN A 205 -1.67 3.00 -14.46
CA ASN A 205 -1.62 4.45 -14.34
C ASN A 205 -2.97 5.10 -14.64
N GLU A 206 -3.29 6.19 -13.93
CA GLU A 206 -4.58 6.88 -13.98
C GLU A 206 -4.93 7.44 -15.37
N GLN A 207 -3.93 7.83 -16.14
CA GLN A 207 -4.10 8.46 -17.46
C GLN A 207 -3.80 7.50 -18.61
N LYS A 208 -2.76 6.67 -18.48
CA LYS A 208 -2.24 5.83 -19.56
C LYS A 208 -2.70 4.38 -19.46
N GLY A 209 -3.30 4.00 -18.33
CA GLY A 209 -3.59 2.60 -18.03
C GLY A 209 -2.31 1.78 -17.81
N MET A 210 -2.39 0.49 -18.02
CA MET A 210 -1.22 -0.39 -17.92
C MET A 210 -0.28 -0.22 -19.13
N SER A 211 1.03 -0.37 -18.90
CA SER A 211 2.01 -0.43 -19.98
C SER A 211 1.79 -1.65 -20.87
N LYS A 212 2.21 -1.59 -22.16
CA LYS A 212 1.99 -2.67 -23.12
C LYS A 212 2.55 -4.01 -22.62
N SER A 213 3.78 -4.02 -22.11
CA SER A 213 4.41 -5.25 -21.62
C SER A 213 3.69 -5.87 -20.43
N VAL A 214 3.04 -5.05 -19.60
CA VAL A 214 2.21 -5.51 -18.48
C VAL A 214 0.86 -6.04 -18.98
N LYS A 215 0.22 -5.35 -19.93
CA LYS A 215 -1.00 -5.85 -20.60
C LYS A 215 -0.80 -7.21 -21.24
N ASP A 216 0.33 -7.39 -21.92
CA ASP A 216 0.68 -8.64 -22.60
C ASP A 216 0.99 -9.79 -21.59
N ALA A 217 1.38 -9.45 -20.36
CA ALA A 217 1.63 -10.42 -19.30
C ALA A 217 0.34 -10.86 -18.56
N CYS A 218 -0.77 -10.13 -18.69
CA CYS A 218 -2.04 -10.50 -18.07
C CYS A 218 -2.65 -11.77 -18.70
N ASP A 219 -3.20 -12.66 -17.86
CA ASP A 219 -3.95 -13.82 -18.31
C ASP A 219 -5.35 -13.43 -18.80
N PHE A 220 -5.95 -12.45 -18.13
CA PHE A 220 -7.21 -11.84 -18.53
C PHE A 220 -7.28 -10.39 -18.06
N LYS A 221 -8.21 -9.64 -18.62
CA LYS A 221 -8.47 -8.26 -18.26
C LYS A 221 -9.91 -8.07 -17.83
N VAL A 222 -10.11 -7.21 -16.84
CA VAL A 222 -11.42 -6.86 -16.31
C VAL A 222 -11.63 -5.36 -16.35
N HIS A 223 -12.87 -4.94 -16.57
CA HIS A 223 -13.25 -3.54 -16.50
C HIS A 223 -14.46 -3.33 -15.59
N ILE A 224 -14.53 -2.16 -14.99
CA ILE A 224 -15.69 -1.68 -14.24
C ILE A 224 -16.57 -0.91 -15.23
N PRO A 225 -17.83 -1.32 -15.49
CA PRO A 225 -18.71 -0.59 -16.39
C PRO A 225 -18.98 0.82 -15.90
N MET A 226 -18.89 1.80 -16.81
CA MET A 226 -19.23 3.20 -16.52
C MET A 226 -20.66 3.49 -17.01
N TYR A 227 -21.52 3.94 -16.11
CA TYR A 227 -22.91 4.26 -16.42
C TYR A 227 -23.16 5.77 -16.62
N GLY A 228 -22.15 6.57 -16.40
CA GLY A 228 -22.21 8.04 -16.51
C GLY A 228 -21.39 8.55 -17.70
N LYS A 229 -21.00 9.83 -17.63
CA LYS A 229 -20.23 10.51 -18.68
C LYS A 229 -18.70 10.36 -18.52
N VAL A 230 -18.23 10.02 -17.32
CA VAL A 230 -16.80 9.82 -17.08
C VAL A 230 -16.34 8.49 -17.66
N GLN A 231 -15.11 8.45 -18.17
CA GLN A 231 -14.57 7.27 -18.84
C GLN A 231 -13.84 6.30 -17.89
N SER A 232 -13.47 6.78 -16.70
CA SER A 232 -12.72 5.97 -15.72
C SER A 232 -12.98 6.45 -14.30
N LEU A 233 -12.73 5.57 -13.33
CA LEU A 233 -12.62 5.90 -11.91
C LEU A 233 -11.18 6.30 -11.57
N ASN A 234 -11.03 7.01 -10.45
CA ASN A 234 -9.70 7.14 -9.82
C ASN A 234 -9.12 5.75 -9.53
N ALA A 235 -7.79 5.60 -9.70
CA ALA A 235 -7.12 4.30 -9.58
C ALA A 235 -7.34 3.62 -8.22
N SER A 236 -7.33 4.39 -7.12
CA SER A 236 -7.56 3.83 -5.78
C SER A 236 -9.02 3.40 -5.56
N VAL A 237 -9.96 4.09 -6.15
CA VAL A 237 -11.39 3.72 -6.13
C VAL A 237 -11.60 2.44 -6.94
N ALA A 238 -11.07 2.38 -8.16
CA ALA A 238 -11.14 1.18 -9.01
C ALA A 238 -10.52 -0.03 -8.30
N ALA A 239 -9.34 0.13 -7.71
CA ALA A 239 -8.67 -0.92 -6.95
C ALA A 239 -9.53 -1.44 -5.80
N GLY A 240 -10.16 -0.53 -5.04
CA GLY A 240 -11.06 -0.90 -3.94
C GLY A 240 -12.26 -1.71 -4.42
N VAL A 241 -12.94 -1.24 -5.48
CA VAL A 241 -14.10 -1.95 -6.08
C VAL A 241 -13.69 -3.36 -6.53
N LEU A 242 -12.56 -3.49 -7.24
CA LEU A 242 -12.09 -4.77 -7.77
C LEU A 242 -11.67 -5.72 -6.64
N MET A 243 -10.95 -5.26 -5.63
CA MET A 243 -10.53 -6.09 -4.49
C MET A 243 -11.73 -6.65 -3.72
N TYR A 244 -12.75 -5.83 -3.47
CA TYR A 244 -13.95 -6.28 -2.77
C TYR A 244 -14.81 -7.22 -3.61
N GLU A 245 -14.88 -7.05 -4.92
CA GLU A 245 -15.55 -8.03 -5.79
C GLU A 245 -14.80 -9.37 -5.81
N ILE A 246 -13.46 -9.35 -5.87
CA ILE A 246 -12.66 -10.57 -5.75
C ILE A 246 -12.99 -11.31 -4.45
N GLN A 247 -13.05 -10.60 -3.33
CA GLN A 247 -13.38 -11.22 -2.04
C GLN A 247 -14.83 -11.69 -1.96
N ASN A 248 -15.78 -10.91 -2.50
CA ASN A 248 -17.18 -11.29 -2.57
C ASN A 248 -17.38 -12.62 -3.34
N GLN A 249 -16.75 -12.77 -4.50
CA GLN A 249 -16.81 -14.03 -5.26
C GLN A 249 -16.16 -15.19 -4.47
N ARG A 250 -15.02 -14.96 -3.83
CA ARG A 250 -14.34 -15.99 -3.03
C ARG A 250 -15.14 -16.43 -1.80
N ASP A 251 -15.87 -15.52 -1.19
CA ASP A 251 -16.73 -15.84 -0.05
C ASP A 251 -17.97 -16.65 -0.48
N ASN A 252 -18.47 -16.45 -1.70
CA ASN A 252 -19.58 -17.20 -2.29
C ASN A 252 -19.18 -18.61 -2.82
N LEU A 253 -17.89 -18.94 -2.89
CA LEU A 253 -17.37 -20.25 -3.25
C LEU A 253 -17.28 -21.22 -2.05
N ARG A 254 -17.62 -20.76 -0.86
CA ARG A 254 -17.62 -21.51 0.41
C ARG A 254 -19.00 -22.00 0.75
#